data_c5e16bfe0c3ce3bd74de4a2f44c26c12
#
_entry.id   c5e16bfe0c3ce3bd74de4a2f44c26c12
#
_cell.length_a   1.000
_cell.length_b   1.000
_cell.length_c   1.000
_cell.angle_alpha   90.00
_cell.angle_beta   90.00
_cell.angle_gamma   90.00
#
_symmetry.space_group_name_H-M   'P 1'
#
loop_
_entity.id
_entity.type
_entity.pdbx_description
1 polymer ?
#
loop_
_entity_poly.entity_id
_entity_poly.type
_entity_poly.pdbx_seq_one_letter_code
_entity_poly.pdbx_strand_id
1 'polypeptide(L)'
;MNITRYISKAVLASSAFCSIAAVSIGTLTSCDDFLDVKSETVAKENELFETKEGFQDALTGCYELMSSQNAYGKNMSFYMVDALANYWDMNLPMGGSENADISEITLFDYESDDSRQLIENTYLQMYKTILQANIILKNLQTNGHVIGNSQLRNMIEAECYAIRAYCHFDILRVFGQVPQNATKTVSLAYNESTSIDEMPPFYKYDEFVAKLKADLDKAEKIMKEYDPVYNHTFYETFPNTTNSVSLSEEYLYYRRMRLNYWAVRATQARLALYTGDNATAHSLAVEIINAKSDNGESIVQLSDLKPSLDNGKTVIYPSLPSENIFSLSVFNLLTYTNTYFPLEKIQRSSLVISDAQYNKLYEGQVTASHNRYSYWWRRCTTNQSAVGRVLTKYYWNTNSDTGLAPNAYNNLFIPMIRLSEIYLMAIETTTDLAEANSLYNTYMRYHNVLLDADAFASLNDVKNVIIDEYRRELIGEGQMFYVYKRLCSPSILWHSTNVSEADYVVKLPLTK
;
A
#
# COMPACT_ATOMS: atom_id res chain seq x y z
N MET A 1 -27.72 0.08 -10.98
CA MET A 1 -27.12 0.97 -11.99
C MET A 1 -25.69 0.46 -12.20
N ASN A 2 -25.28 0.18 -13.42
CA ASN A 2 -24.14 -0.69 -13.69
C ASN A 2 -22.79 0.05 -13.51
N ILE A 3 -22.01 -0.35 -12.52
CA ILE A 3 -20.61 0.05 -12.31
C ILE A 3 -19.74 -0.14 -13.57
N THR A 4 -20.08 -1.13 -14.40
CA THR A 4 -19.46 -1.37 -15.72
C THR A 4 -19.56 -0.18 -16.69
N ARG A 5 -20.48 0.75 -16.47
CA ARG A 5 -20.65 1.92 -17.34
C ARG A 5 -19.70 3.08 -16.98
N TYR A 6 -19.26 3.15 -15.73
CA TYR A 6 -18.26 4.15 -15.29
C TYR A 6 -16.85 3.70 -15.62
N ILE A 7 -16.55 2.40 -15.46
CA ILE A 7 -15.24 1.85 -15.79
C ILE A 7 -14.95 1.91 -17.31
N SER A 8 -15.96 1.73 -18.17
CA SER A 8 -15.77 1.77 -19.61
C SER A 8 -15.50 3.16 -20.18
N LYS A 9 -15.91 4.23 -19.51
CA LYS A 9 -15.62 5.61 -19.94
C LYS A 9 -14.23 6.08 -19.51
N ALA A 10 -13.77 5.67 -18.31
CA ALA A 10 -12.43 5.99 -17.83
C ALA A 10 -11.34 5.30 -18.66
N VAL A 11 -11.57 4.06 -19.10
CA VAL A 11 -10.63 3.31 -19.96
C VAL A 11 -10.46 3.96 -21.35
N LEU A 12 -11.47 4.67 -21.86
CA LEU A 12 -11.36 5.39 -23.14
C LEU A 12 -10.55 6.70 -23.01
N ALA A 13 -10.48 7.31 -21.82
CA ALA A 13 -9.67 8.50 -21.60
C ALA A 13 -8.17 8.14 -21.40
N SER A 14 -7.87 7.03 -20.72
CA SER A 14 -6.49 6.60 -20.48
C SER A 14 -5.81 5.97 -21.69
N SER A 15 -6.56 5.35 -22.61
CA SER A 15 -5.99 4.79 -23.84
C SER A 15 -5.53 5.85 -24.86
N ALA A 16 -5.97 7.09 -24.73
CA ALA A 16 -5.49 8.20 -25.59
C ALA A 16 -4.11 8.73 -25.16
N PHE A 17 -3.64 8.43 -23.95
CA PHE A 17 -2.36 8.91 -23.43
C PHE A 17 -1.16 8.00 -23.71
N CYS A 18 -1.37 6.73 -24.06
CA CYS A 18 -0.28 5.75 -24.21
C CYS A 18 0.15 5.43 -25.66
N SER A 19 -0.39 6.08 -26.68
CA SER A 19 -0.16 5.68 -28.08
C SER A 19 0.74 6.62 -28.91
N ILE A 20 1.49 7.54 -28.31
CA ILE A 20 2.38 8.45 -29.09
C ILE A 20 3.83 8.28 -28.61
N ALA A 21 4.39 7.13 -28.88
CA ALA A 21 5.84 6.94 -28.86
C ALA A 21 6.26 5.79 -29.77
N ALA A 22 6.06 5.92 -31.07
CA ALA A 22 6.88 5.22 -32.08
C ALA A 22 6.56 5.81 -33.47
N VAL A 23 7.59 6.22 -34.15
CA VAL A 23 7.73 6.65 -35.55
C VAL A 23 7.92 8.14 -35.73
N SER A 24 9.16 8.56 -35.90
CA SER A 24 9.54 9.33 -37.11
C SER A 24 11.01 9.74 -37.06
N ILE A 25 11.78 9.12 -37.91
CA ILE A 25 12.99 9.73 -38.52
C ILE A 25 12.51 10.42 -39.78
N GLY A 26 12.71 11.73 -39.87
CA GLY A 26 12.62 12.43 -41.12
C GLY A 26 11.88 13.77 -41.08
N THR A 27 12.66 14.79 -41.37
CA THR A 27 12.32 16.19 -41.79
C THR A 27 12.19 17.23 -40.66
N LEU A 28 13.15 18.11 -40.68
CA LEU A 28 13.15 19.43 -40.06
C LEU A 28 11.99 20.28 -40.66
N THR A 29 10.87 20.31 -39.97
CA THR A 29 9.83 21.31 -40.17
C THR A 29 9.26 21.70 -38.80
N SER A 30 9.52 22.94 -38.47
CA SER A 30 8.69 23.82 -37.64
C SER A 30 8.52 23.54 -36.15
N CYS A 31 9.00 24.49 -35.37
CA CYS A 31 8.73 24.63 -33.93
C CYS A 31 7.24 24.83 -33.57
N ASP A 32 6.32 24.89 -34.54
CA ASP A 32 4.90 25.14 -34.33
C ASP A 32 4.18 23.88 -33.79
N ASP A 33 4.53 22.68 -34.25
CA ASP A 33 3.89 21.42 -33.77
C ASP A 33 4.16 21.13 -32.30
N PHE A 34 5.31 21.53 -31.75
CA PHE A 34 5.63 21.35 -30.34
C PHE A 34 4.81 22.32 -29.45
N LEU A 35 4.55 23.52 -29.93
CA LEU A 35 3.69 24.49 -29.25
C LEU A 35 2.21 24.05 -29.30
N ASP A 36 1.77 23.47 -30.43
CA ASP A 36 0.41 22.96 -30.58
C ASP A 36 0.11 21.76 -29.67
N VAL A 37 1.04 20.84 -29.49
CA VAL A 37 0.87 19.70 -28.54
C VAL A 37 0.75 20.17 -27.09
N LYS A 38 1.55 21.16 -26.69
CA LYS A 38 1.41 21.78 -25.35
C LYS A 38 0.08 22.54 -25.22
N SER A 39 -0.35 23.25 -26.26
CA SER A 39 -1.63 23.95 -26.31
C SER A 39 -2.80 22.97 -26.18
N GLU A 40 -2.77 21.85 -26.88
CA GLU A 40 -3.83 20.84 -26.84
C GLU A 40 -3.92 20.14 -25.47
N THR A 41 -2.79 19.82 -24.84
CA THR A 41 -2.75 19.21 -23.51
C THR A 41 -3.29 20.15 -22.44
N VAL A 42 -2.92 21.42 -22.48
CA VAL A 42 -3.44 22.47 -21.57
C VAL A 42 -4.92 22.72 -21.80
N ALA A 43 -5.38 22.73 -23.05
CA ALA A 43 -6.80 22.87 -23.37
C ALA A 43 -7.62 21.69 -22.81
N LYS A 44 -7.14 20.46 -22.95
CA LYS A 44 -7.78 19.25 -22.37
C LYS A 44 -7.77 19.26 -20.85
N GLU A 45 -6.68 19.72 -20.21
CA GLU A 45 -6.65 19.90 -18.76
C GLU A 45 -7.71 20.90 -18.32
N ASN A 46 -7.79 22.06 -18.95
CA ASN A 46 -8.78 23.06 -18.60
C ASN A 46 -10.21 22.54 -18.77
N GLU A 47 -10.51 21.87 -19.88
CA GLU A 47 -11.83 21.26 -20.14
C GLU A 47 -12.22 20.22 -19.06
N LEU A 48 -11.28 19.40 -18.61
CA LEU A 48 -11.50 18.40 -17.57
C LEU A 48 -12.00 19.06 -16.26
N PHE A 49 -11.38 20.18 -15.87
CA PHE A 49 -11.70 20.84 -14.59
C PHE A 49 -12.80 21.91 -14.69
N GLU A 50 -13.59 21.92 -15.76
CA GLU A 50 -14.79 22.74 -15.89
C GLU A 50 -16.04 22.12 -15.22
N THR A 51 -15.93 20.86 -14.76
CA THR A 51 -17.06 20.13 -14.19
C THR A 51 -16.70 19.44 -12.87
N LYS A 52 -17.71 19.17 -12.03
CA LYS A 52 -17.58 18.35 -10.82
C LYS A 52 -17.07 16.95 -11.16
N GLU A 53 -17.64 16.35 -12.18
CA GLU A 53 -17.28 15.01 -12.63
C GLU A 53 -15.81 14.94 -13.06
N GLY A 54 -15.29 15.97 -13.71
CA GLY A 54 -13.88 16.05 -14.08
C GLY A 54 -12.93 16.06 -12.89
N PHE A 55 -13.29 16.72 -11.79
CA PHE A 55 -12.53 16.65 -10.55
C PHE A 55 -12.57 15.24 -9.92
N GLN A 56 -13.73 14.57 -9.95
CA GLN A 56 -13.89 13.20 -9.46
C GLN A 56 -13.08 12.22 -10.32
N ASP A 57 -13.11 12.36 -11.64
CA ASP A 57 -12.36 11.53 -12.58
C ASP A 57 -10.85 11.72 -12.39
N ALA A 58 -10.40 12.97 -12.23
CA ALA A 58 -8.99 13.28 -11.98
C ALA A 58 -8.47 12.65 -10.68
N LEU A 59 -9.25 12.69 -9.58
CA LEU A 59 -8.90 12.06 -8.33
C LEU A 59 -8.93 10.52 -8.45
N THR A 60 -9.90 9.96 -9.16
CA THR A 60 -9.94 8.53 -9.46
C THR A 60 -8.70 8.11 -10.22
N GLY A 61 -8.24 8.92 -11.18
CA GLY A 61 -6.99 8.72 -11.90
C GLY A 61 -5.75 8.66 -11.01
N CYS A 62 -5.71 9.41 -9.89
CA CYS A 62 -4.64 9.26 -8.90
C CYS A 62 -4.62 7.85 -8.29
N TYR A 63 -5.78 7.30 -7.93
CA TYR A 63 -5.86 5.95 -7.38
C TYR A 63 -5.57 4.87 -8.43
N GLU A 64 -5.92 5.09 -9.69
CA GLU A 64 -5.51 4.23 -10.80
C GLU A 64 -3.99 4.22 -10.99
N LEU A 65 -3.35 5.38 -10.93
CA LEU A 65 -1.88 5.48 -10.96
C LEU A 65 -1.24 4.77 -9.77
N MET A 66 -1.81 4.91 -8.56
CA MET A 66 -1.34 4.18 -7.37
C MET A 66 -1.54 2.66 -7.53
N SER A 67 -2.63 2.20 -8.13
CA SER A 67 -2.94 0.77 -8.30
C SER A 67 -2.21 0.12 -9.48
N SER A 68 -1.40 0.87 -10.23
CA SER A 68 -0.63 0.32 -11.34
C SER A 68 0.39 -0.72 -10.87
N GLN A 69 0.82 -1.61 -11.80
CA GLN A 69 1.86 -2.61 -11.51
C GLN A 69 3.20 -1.98 -11.10
N ASN A 70 3.50 -0.78 -11.59
CA ASN A 70 4.74 -0.07 -11.28
C ASN A 70 4.68 0.70 -9.95
N ALA A 71 3.54 0.68 -9.28
CA ALA A 71 3.35 1.22 -7.94
C ALA A 71 2.80 0.13 -6.99
N TYR A 72 1.75 0.43 -6.25
CA TYR A 72 1.23 -0.46 -5.21
C TYR A 72 0.46 -1.68 -5.76
N GLY A 73 0.06 -1.68 -7.03
CA GLY A 73 -0.57 -2.85 -7.65
C GLY A 73 0.33 -4.09 -7.73
N LYS A 74 1.66 -3.91 -7.67
CA LYS A 74 2.64 -5.00 -7.67
C LYS A 74 3.97 -4.59 -7.01
N ASN A 75 4.72 -3.64 -7.59
CA ASN A 75 6.13 -3.39 -7.23
C ASN A 75 6.30 -2.93 -5.78
N MET A 76 5.45 -2.01 -5.31
CA MET A 76 5.50 -1.44 -3.96
C MET A 76 4.79 -2.30 -2.91
N SER A 77 4.21 -3.43 -3.31
CA SER A 77 3.59 -4.41 -2.43
C SER A 77 4.38 -5.72 -2.42
N PHE A 78 3.85 -6.77 -3.00
CA PHE A 78 4.38 -8.13 -2.91
C PHE A 78 5.59 -8.43 -3.81
N TYR A 79 6.03 -7.51 -4.68
CA TYR A 79 7.08 -7.78 -5.66
C TYR A 79 8.44 -7.17 -5.25
N MET A 80 8.72 -5.93 -5.64
CA MET A 80 10.02 -5.28 -5.39
C MET A 80 10.31 -5.08 -3.89
N VAL A 81 9.35 -4.53 -3.14
CA VAL A 81 9.60 -4.21 -1.72
C VAL A 81 9.66 -5.47 -0.85
N ASP A 82 8.89 -6.49 -1.15
CA ASP A 82 9.01 -7.78 -0.47
C ASP A 82 10.28 -8.55 -0.88
N ALA A 83 10.78 -8.35 -2.11
CA ALA A 83 12.09 -8.86 -2.51
C ALA A 83 13.24 -8.16 -1.74
N LEU A 84 13.16 -6.84 -1.52
CA LEU A 84 14.07 -6.11 -0.63
C LEU A 84 14.06 -6.65 0.81
N ALA A 85 12.91 -7.17 1.28
CA ALA A 85 12.79 -7.85 2.56
C ALA A 85 13.22 -9.32 2.51
N ASN A 86 13.67 -9.81 1.35
CA ASN A 86 14.12 -11.17 1.10
C ASN A 86 13.06 -12.25 1.41
N TYR A 87 11.79 -11.95 1.12
CA TYR A 87 10.70 -12.91 1.39
C TYR A 87 10.67 -14.09 0.42
N TRP A 88 11.15 -13.95 -0.83
CA TRP A 88 10.94 -14.94 -1.87
C TRP A 88 12.19 -15.79 -2.13
N ASP A 89 12.00 -17.10 -2.27
CA ASP A 89 13.06 -18.03 -2.68
C ASP A 89 13.21 -18.02 -4.20
N MET A 90 14.19 -17.31 -4.70
CA MET A 90 14.45 -17.19 -6.13
C MET A 90 15.03 -18.45 -6.76
N ASN A 91 15.48 -19.43 -5.97
CA ASN A 91 16.07 -20.67 -6.46
C ASN A 91 15.04 -21.81 -6.55
N LEU A 92 13.93 -21.73 -5.84
CA LEU A 92 12.95 -22.81 -5.78
C LEU A 92 12.23 -23.09 -7.10
N PRO A 93 11.88 -22.09 -7.94
CA PRO A 93 11.43 -22.35 -9.29
C PRO A 93 12.53 -23.04 -10.10
N MET A 94 12.37 -24.33 -10.36
CA MET A 94 13.41 -25.16 -11.00
C MET A 94 13.86 -24.60 -12.34
N GLY A 95 15.17 -24.46 -12.51
CA GLY A 95 15.77 -23.82 -13.67
C GLY A 95 15.92 -22.30 -13.58
N GLY A 96 15.76 -21.77 -12.36
CA GLY A 96 15.82 -20.35 -12.05
C GLY A 96 14.47 -19.63 -12.19
N SER A 97 14.39 -18.47 -11.58
CA SER A 97 13.23 -17.58 -11.69
C SER A 97 13.25 -16.84 -13.04
N GLU A 98 12.07 -16.53 -13.58
CA GLU A 98 11.89 -15.56 -14.67
C GLU A 98 11.87 -14.11 -14.15
N ASN A 99 11.90 -13.93 -12.82
CA ASN A 99 11.91 -12.63 -12.15
C ASN A 99 13.37 -12.20 -11.89
N ALA A 100 14.15 -12.01 -12.96
CA ALA A 100 15.57 -11.63 -12.85
C ALA A 100 15.74 -10.30 -12.12
N ASP A 101 14.85 -9.35 -12.38
CA ASP A 101 14.81 -8.02 -11.77
C ASP A 101 14.77 -8.07 -10.23
N ILE A 102 13.88 -8.86 -9.63
CA ILE A 102 13.83 -9.00 -8.17
C ILE A 102 14.84 -9.99 -7.61
N SER A 103 15.37 -10.90 -8.43
CA SER A 103 16.49 -11.75 -8.01
C SER A 103 17.72 -10.90 -7.68
N GLU A 104 18.05 -9.91 -8.51
CA GLU A 104 19.12 -8.95 -8.25
C GLU A 104 18.79 -8.04 -7.05
N ILE A 105 17.54 -7.63 -6.92
CA ILE A 105 17.05 -6.84 -5.77
C ILE A 105 17.26 -7.60 -4.44
N THR A 106 17.04 -8.92 -4.40
CA THR A 106 17.28 -9.72 -3.18
C THR A 106 18.75 -9.76 -2.76
N LEU A 107 19.67 -9.46 -3.69
CA LEU A 107 21.11 -9.36 -3.48
C LEU A 107 21.58 -7.92 -3.24
N PHE A 108 20.64 -6.95 -3.20
CA PHE A 108 20.92 -5.51 -3.15
C PHE A 108 21.74 -5.00 -4.34
N ASP A 109 21.72 -5.72 -5.46
CA ASP A 109 22.31 -5.24 -6.72
C ASP A 109 21.33 -4.30 -7.43
N TYR A 110 21.50 -3.01 -7.17
CA TYR A 110 20.69 -1.93 -7.77
C TYR A 110 21.26 -1.43 -9.10
N GLU A 111 22.41 -1.98 -9.56
CA GLU A 111 23.12 -1.50 -10.73
C GLU A 111 22.94 -2.40 -11.96
N SER A 112 22.38 -3.60 -11.82
CA SER A 112 22.04 -4.45 -12.94
C SER A 112 20.99 -3.79 -13.84
N ASP A 113 20.97 -4.11 -15.12
CA ASP A 113 20.03 -3.49 -16.05
C ASP A 113 18.57 -3.80 -15.68
N ASP A 114 18.31 -5.02 -15.23
CA ASP A 114 16.97 -5.48 -14.84
C ASP A 114 16.48 -4.77 -13.57
N SER A 115 17.30 -4.69 -12.52
CA SER A 115 16.93 -4.00 -11.28
C SER A 115 16.78 -2.49 -11.49
N ARG A 116 17.66 -1.87 -12.28
CA ARG A 116 17.55 -0.45 -12.63
C ARG A 116 16.24 -0.12 -13.34
N GLN A 117 15.83 -0.92 -14.32
CA GLN A 117 14.59 -0.70 -15.05
C GLN A 117 13.37 -0.80 -14.12
N LEU A 118 13.37 -1.79 -13.20
CA LEU A 118 12.32 -1.95 -12.20
C LEU A 118 12.24 -0.74 -11.26
N ILE A 119 13.39 -0.30 -10.75
CA ILE A 119 13.52 0.85 -9.84
C ILE A 119 13.05 2.13 -10.54
N GLU A 120 13.51 2.38 -11.76
CA GLU A 120 13.15 3.56 -12.57
C GLU A 120 11.65 3.63 -12.84
N ASN A 121 11.07 2.53 -13.30
CA ASN A 121 9.63 2.45 -13.56
C ASN A 121 8.80 2.73 -12.30
N THR A 122 9.26 2.23 -11.15
CA THR A 122 8.59 2.45 -9.87
C THR A 122 8.72 3.91 -9.43
N TYR A 123 9.91 4.48 -9.48
CA TYR A 123 10.18 5.86 -9.13
C TYR A 123 9.35 6.84 -9.97
N LEU A 124 9.37 6.68 -11.29
CA LEU A 124 8.61 7.52 -12.22
C LEU A 124 7.10 7.40 -11.99
N GLN A 125 6.59 6.21 -11.69
CA GLN A 125 5.17 6.01 -11.43
C GLN A 125 4.72 6.74 -10.16
N MET A 126 5.54 6.73 -9.11
CA MET A 126 5.25 7.46 -7.87
C MET A 126 5.17 8.98 -8.14
N TYR A 127 6.11 9.54 -8.89
CA TYR A 127 6.08 10.97 -9.23
C TYR A 127 4.96 11.35 -10.20
N LYS A 128 4.52 10.46 -11.09
CA LYS A 128 3.31 10.69 -11.91
C LYS A 128 2.07 10.84 -11.03
N THR A 129 1.93 10.00 -10.01
CA THR A 129 0.82 10.09 -9.05
C THR A 129 0.85 11.42 -8.30
N ILE A 130 2.03 11.83 -7.82
CA ILE A 130 2.24 13.10 -7.12
C ILE A 130 1.87 14.29 -8.03
N LEU A 131 2.34 14.27 -9.26
CA LEU A 131 2.05 15.32 -10.25
C LEU A 131 0.54 15.47 -10.50
N GLN A 132 -0.17 14.35 -10.66
CA GLN A 132 -1.62 14.36 -10.84
C GLN A 132 -2.34 14.99 -9.63
N ALA A 133 -1.93 14.66 -8.41
CA ALA A 133 -2.48 15.27 -7.18
C ALA A 133 -2.21 16.80 -7.15
N ASN A 134 -1.00 17.24 -7.56
CA ASN A 134 -0.65 18.66 -7.63
C ASN A 134 -1.51 19.42 -8.66
N ILE A 135 -1.77 18.81 -9.81
CA ILE A 135 -2.63 19.41 -10.86
C ILE A 135 -4.06 19.60 -10.32
N ILE A 136 -4.60 18.62 -9.59
CA ILE A 136 -5.92 18.77 -8.97
C ILE A 136 -5.91 19.89 -7.94
N LEU A 137 -4.91 19.94 -7.05
CA LEU A 137 -4.78 21.00 -6.02
C LEU A 137 -4.72 22.41 -6.65
N LYS A 138 -3.99 22.57 -7.74
CA LYS A 138 -3.94 23.84 -8.50
C LYS A 138 -5.32 24.22 -9.05
N ASN A 139 -6.00 23.28 -9.70
CA ASN A 139 -7.30 23.54 -10.32
C ASN A 139 -8.42 23.75 -9.29
N LEU A 140 -8.33 23.16 -8.08
CA LEU A 140 -9.23 23.46 -6.98
C LEU A 140 -9.19 24.93 -6.54
N GLN A 141 -8.04 25.61 -6.67
CA GLN A 141 -7.90 27.02 -6.33
C GLN A 141 -8.59 27.94 -7.34
N THR A 142 -8.59 27.57 -8.60
CA THR A 142 -9.16 28.38 -9.70
C THR A 142 -10.62 27.99 -10.00
N ASN A 143 -10.89 26.70 -10.17
CA ASN A 143 -12.15 26.16 -10.66
C ASN A 143 -12.94 25.35 -9.65
N GLY A 144 -12.45 25.17 -8.41
CA GLY A 144 -13.09 24.31 -7.41
C GLY A 144 -14.53 24.72 -7.05
N HIS A 145 -14.97 25.91 -7.45
CA HIS A 145 -16.36 26.38 -7.28
C HIS A 145 -17.37 25.56 -8.11
N VAL A 146 -16.95 24.95 -9.24
CA VAL A 146 -17.85 24.14 -10.10
C VAL A 146 -18.32 22.84 -9.42
N ILE A 147 -17.62 22.39 -8.38
CA ILE A 147 -18.00 21.19 -7.62
C ILE A 147 -19.34 21.39 -6.91
N GLY A 148 -19.66 22.62 -6.49
CA GLY A 148 -20.95 22.97 -5.88
C GLY A 148 -21.20 22.42 -4.48
N ASN A 149 -20.63 21.24 -4.14
CA ASN A 149 -20.72 20.60 -2.83
C ASN A 149 -19.41 20.84 -2.06
N SER A 150 -19.49 21.56 -0.93
CA SER A 150 -18.33 21.93 -0.13
C SER A 150 -17.65 20.73 0.53
N GLN A 151 -18.43 19.74 0.99
CA GLN A 151 -17.88 18.52 1.57
C GLN A 151 -17.06 17.76 0.54
N LEU A 152 -17.62 17.52 -0.65
CA LEU A 152 -16.90 16.83 -1.73
C LEU A 152 -15.64 17.59 -2.15
N ARG A 153 -15.72 18.93 -2.32
CA ARG A 153 -14.58 19.76 -2.69
C ARG A 153 -13.44 19.63 -1.66
N ASN A 154 -13.75 19.78 -0.38
CA ASN A 154 -12.77 19.67 0.69
C ASN A 154 -12.19 18.25 0.79
N MET A 155 -13.01 17.22 0.57
CA MET A 155 -12.52 15.85 0.54
C MET A 155 -11.56 15.58 -0.63
N ILE A 156 -11.85 16.10 -1.83
CA ILE A 156 -10.92 16.01 -2.97
C ILE A 156 -9.59 16.70 -2.64
N GLU A 157 -9.63 17.88 -2.03
CA GLU A 157 -8.45 18.62 -1.61
C GLU A 157 -7.62 17.81 -0.60
N ALA A 158 -8.25 17.30 0.45
CA ALA A 158 -7.60 16.52 1.49
C ALA A 158 -6.99 15.21 0.97
N GLU A 159 -7.70 14.50 0.11
CA GLU A 159 -7.18 13.27 -0.51
C GLU A 159 -5.96 13.56 -1.39
N CYS A 160 -5.91 14.68 -2.10
CA CYS A 160 -4.71 15.06 -2.88
C CYS A 160 -3.49 15.33 -1.99
N TYR A 161 -3.64 16.04 -0.86
CA TYR A 161 -2.56 16.21 0.12
C TYR A 161 -2.13 14.86 0.71
N ALA A 162 -3.08 14.01 1.06
CA ALA A 162 -2.81 12.67 1.59
C ALA A 162 -2.07 11.77 0.58
N ILE A 163 -2.49 11.76 -0.69
CA ILE A 163 -1.82 11.01 -1.78
C ILE A 163 -0.39 11.51 -1.96
N ARG A 164 -0.20 12.83 -2.03
CA ARG A 164 1.12 13.44 -2.19
C ARG A 164 2.05 13.05 -1.05
N ALA A 165 1.58 13.15 0.19
CA ALA A 165 2.36 12.76 1.36
C ALA A 165 2.64 11.24 1.39
N TYR A 166 1.65 10.40 1.10
CA TYR A 166 1.79 8.95 1.12
C TYR A 166 2.85 8.48 0.12
N CYS A 167 2.77 8.97 -1.12
CA CYS A 167 3.74 8.64 -2.17
C CYS A 167 5.16 9.15 -1.83
N HIS A 168 5.30 10.40 -1.36
CA HIS A 168 6.60 10.93 -0.94
C HIS A 168 7.17 10.20 0.28
N PHE A 169 6.32 9.75 1.20
CA PHE A 169 6.78 8.96 2.33
C PHE A 169 7.38 7.63 1.88
N ASP A 170 6.76 6.96 0.92
CA ASP A 170 7.33 5.73 0.37
C ASP A 170 8.60 5.98 -0.46
N ILE A 171 8.69 7.10 -1.17
CA ILE A 171 9.96 7.53 -1.80
C ILE A 171 11.05 7.71 -0.73
N LEU A 172 10.74 8.34 0.40
CA LEU A 172 11.70 8.46 1.52
C LEU A 172 12.09 7.07 2.06
N ARG A 173 11.12 6.17 2.24
CA ARG A 173 11.37 4.85 2.80
C ARG A 173 12.16 3.93 1.88
N VAL A 174 12.03 4.08 0.56
CA VAL A 174 12.81 3.30 -0.42
C VAL A 174 14.16 3.94 -0.66
N PHE A 175 14.19 5.20 -1.08
CA PHE A 175 15.37 5.87 -1.64
C PHE A 175 16.15 6.74 -0.63
N GLY A 176 15.54 7.12 0.48
CA GLY A 176 16.20 7.92 1.51
C GLY A 176 17.18 7.11 2.36
N GLN A 177 17.97 7.82 3.15
CA GLN A 177 18.86 7.20 4.15
C GLN A 177 18.09 6.47 5.25
N VAL A 178 18.77 5.63 6.03
CA VAL A 178 18.20 5.06 7.25
C VAL A 178 17.93 6.18 8.27
N PRO A 179 16.78 6.16 8.98
CA PRO A 179 16.42 7.25 9.89
C PRO A 179 17.43 7.49 11.01
N GLN A 180 18.10 6.43 11.48
CA GLN A 180 19.13 6.53 12.53
C GLN A 180 20.34 7.35 12.10
N ASN A 181 20.56 7.52 10.79
CA ASN A 181 21.63 8.30 10.19
C ASN A 181 21.09 9.48 9.37
N ALA A 182 20.09 10.17 9.90
CA ALA A 182 19.42 11.30 9.25
C ALA A 182 20.35 12.46 8.85
N THR A 183 21.54 12.52 9.44
CA THR A 183 22.59 13.50 9.08
C THR A 183 23.32 13.20 7.78
N LYS A 184 23.24 11.97 7.27
CA LYS A 184 23.80 11.63 5.95
C LYS A 184 22.89 12.19 4.86
N THR A 185 23.52 12.81 3.88
CA THR A 185 22.85 13.64 2.89
C THR A 185 22.37 12.84 1.68
N VAL A 186 21.27 12.11 1.79
CA VAL A 186 20.47 11.78 0.62
C VAL A 186 19.42 12.88 0.48
N SER A 187 19.57 13.75 -0.50
CA SER A 187 18.53 14.72 -0.83
C SER A 187 17.54 14.08 -1.78
N LEU A 188 16.25 14.29 -1.50
CA LEU A 188 15.15 13.79 -2.31
C LEU A 188 14.31 14.94 -2.82
N ALA A 189 13.74 14.79 -4.01
CA ALA A 189 12.83 15.76 -4.56
C ALA A 189 11.46 15.69 -3.88
N TYR A 190 10.99 16.79 -3.27
CA TYR A 190 9.61 16.93 -2.84
C TYR A 190 8.86 17.75 -3.88
N ASN A 191 8.05 17.09 -4.68
CA ASN A 191 7.40 17.72 -5.82
C ASN A 191 6.05 18.35 -5.44
N GLU A 192 5.99 19.67 -5.50
CA GLU A 192 4.76 20.47 -5.39
C GLU A 192 4.42 21.16 -6.71
N SER A 193 5.26 20.98 -7.76
CA SER A 193 5.04 21.54 -9.08
C SER A 193 3.93 20.82 -9.85
N THR A 194 3.30 21.54 -10.77
CA THR A 194 2.32 21.03 -11.73
C THR A 194 2.88 20.87 -13.14
N SER A 195 4.17 21.15 -13.33
CA SER A 195 4.85 21.06 -14.63
C SER A 195 5.81 19.87 -14.66
N ILE A 196 5.78 19.11 -15.75
CA ILE A 196 6.75 18.05 -16.03
C ILE A 196 8.13 18.60 -16.45
N ASP A 197 8.19 19.86 -16.88
CA ASP A 197 9.41 20.52 -17.34
C ASP A 197 10.17 21.18 -16.17
N GLU A 198 9.57 21.26 -14.99
CA GLU A 198 10.14 21.90 -13.82
C GLU A 198 10.78 20.84 -12.90
N MET A 199 12.08 20.98 -12.70
CA MET A 199 12.76 20.11 -11.74
C MET A 199 12.35 20.47 -10.32
N PRO A 200 11.74 19.55 -9.56
CA PRO A 200 11.34 19.84 -8.19
C PRO A 200 12.56 20.06 -7.30
N PRO A 201 12.45 20.91 -6.27
CA PRO A 201 13.54 21.12 -5.30
C PRO A 201 13.87 19.84 -4.55
N PHE A 202 15.18 19.63 -4.31
CA PHE A 202 15.70 18.57 -3.48
C PHE A 202 15.88 19.03 -2.04
N TYR A 203 15.43 18.23 -1.11
CA TYR A 203 15.46 18.54 0.31
C TYR A 203 16.30 17.52 1.08
N LYS A 204 16.94 17.97 2.14
CA LYS A 204 17.54 17.10 3.14
C LYS A 204 16.46 16.39 3.95
N TYR A 205 16.85 15.35 4.68
CA TYR A 205 15.95 14.50 5.42
C TYR A 205 14.93 15.27 6.29
N ASP A 206 15.41 16.16 7.16
CA ASP A 206 14.53 16.88 8.09
C ASP A 206 13.55 17.83 7.38
N GLU A 207 14.01 18.50 6.31
CA GLU A 207 13.16 19.38 5.50
C GLU A 207 12.12 18.57 4.73
N PHE A 208 12.52 17.41 4.19
CA PHE A 208 11.60 16.49 3.50
C PHE A 208 10.53 15.95 4.47
N VAL A 209 10.94 15.51 5.67
CA VAL A 209 10.02 15.04 6.72
C VAL A 209 9.08 16.17 7.18
N ALA A 210 9.57 17.40 7.29
CA ALA A 210 8.72 18.54 7.63
C ALA A 210 7.63 18.80 6.58
N LYS A 211 7.95 18.65 5.29
CA LYS A 211 6.96 18.75 4.21
C LYS A 211 5.93 17.62 4.25
N LEU A 212 6.37 16.38 4.52
CA LEU A 212 5.47 15.24 4.73
C LEU A 212 4.45 15.52 5.85
N LYS A 213 4.95 15.98 7.00
CA LYS A 213 4.09 16.34 8.14
C LYS A 213 3.11 17.43 7.76
N ALA A 214 3.56 18.48 7.07
CA ALA A 214 2.69 19.60 6.67
C ALA A 214 1.53 19.16 5.76
N ASP A 215 1.77 18.24 4.82
CA ASP A 215 0.71 17.72 3.95
C ASP A 215 -0.25 16.79 4.71
N LEU A 216 0.27 15.92 5.58
CA LEU A 216 -0.56 15.06 6.42
C LEU A 216 -1.43 15.88 7.39
N ASP A 217 -0.87 16.93 8.00
CA ASP A 217 -1.60 17.81 8.93
C ASP A 217 -2.72 18.59 8.21
N LYS A 218 -2.47 19.03 6.96
CA LYS A 218 -3.52 19.65 6.13
C LYS A 218 -4.62 18.67 5.81
N ALA A 219 -4.27 17.47 5.38
CA ALA A 219 -5.24 16.41 5.07
C ALA A 219 -6.05 16.04 6.32
N GLU A 220 -5.39 15.81 7.45
CA GLU A 220 -6.03 15.49 8.74
C GLU A 220 -7.05 16.55 9.15
N LYS A 221 -6.62 17.82 9.14
CA LYS A 221 -7.48 18.94 9.53
C LYS A 221 -8.76 19.02 8.71
N ILE A 222 -8.65 18.85 7.38
CA ILE A 222 -9.81 18.91 6.48
C ILE A 222 -10.67 17.65 6.68
N MET A 223 -10.08 16.45 6.69
CA MET A 223 -10.83 15.20 6.82
C MET A 223 -11.55 15.09 8.16
N LYS A 224 -11.00 15.63 9.24
CA LYS A 224 -11.66 15.68 10.55
C LYS A 224 -13.01 16.37 10.50
N GLU A 225 -13.18 17.35 9.63
CA GLU A 225 -14.42 18.11 9.48
C GLU A 225 -15.37 17.50 8.43
N TYR A 226 -14.80 16.91 7.36
CA TYR A 226 -15.59 16.57 6.18
C TYR A 226 -15.66 15.07 5.87
N ASP A 227 -14.76 14.23 6.43
CA ASP A 227 -14.77 12.80 6.10
C ASP A 227 -15.85 12.05 6.88
N PRO A 228 -16.79 11.37 6.20
CA PRO A 228 -17.84 10.61 6.88
C PRO A 228 -17.32 9.57 7.88
N VAL A 229 -16.15 8.96 7.64
CA VAL A 229 -15.61 7.93 8.55
C VAL A 229 -15.01 8.48 9.84
N TYR A 230 -14.99 9.79 10.02
CA TYR A 230 -14.66 10.36 11.32
C TYR A 230 -15.72 10.01 12.38
N ASN A 231 -16.99 10.04 11.99
CA ASN A 231 -18.15 9.80 12.86
C ASN A 231 -18.85 8.46 12.57
N HIS A 232 -18.56 7.81 11.44
CA HIS A 232 -19.22 6.59 10.99
C HIS A 232 -18.22 5.48 10.73
N THR A 233 -18.64 4.24 10.93
CA THR A 233 -17.82 3.07 10.59
C THR A 233 -17.62 2.95 9.08
N PHE A 234 -16.58 2.23 8.66
CA PHE A 234 -16.39 1.93 7.24
C PHE A 234 -17.57 1.15 6.63
N TYR A 235 -18.31 0.40 7.45
CA TYR A 235 -19.49 -0.34 7.00
C TYR A 235 -20.68 0.58 6.75
N GLU A 236 -20.90 1.57 7.61
CA GLU A 236 -21.96 2.57 7.45
C GLU A 236 -21.73 3.47 6.21
N THR A 237 -20.49 3.66 5.79
CA THR A 237 -20.12 4.41 4.57
C THR A 237 -20.12 3.54 3.30
N PHE A 238 -20.70 2.34 3.34
CA PHE A 238 -20.99 1.54 2.15
C PHE A 238 -22.44 1.75 1.72
N PRO A 239 -22.72 1.98 0.42
CA PRO A 239 -24.09 2.16 -0.04
C PRO A 239 -24.85 0.84 0.00
N ASN A 240 -26.19 0.95 0.18
CA ASN A 240 -27.11 -0.18 0.11
C ASN A 240 -26.87 -1.30 1.14
N THR A 241 -26.24 -1.01 2.26
CA THR A 241 -26.21 -1.88 3.43
C THR A 241 -27.34 -1.51 4.40
N THR A 242 -27.68 -2.41 5.32
CA THR A 242 -28.79 -2.19 6.27
C THR A 242 -28.58 -0.97 7.17
N ASN A 243 -27.31 -0.63 7.44
CA ASN A 243 -26.91 0.48 8.32
C ASN A 243 -26.28 1.64 7.55
N SER A 244 -26.44 1.69 6.22
CA SER A 244 -25.85 2.71 5.37
C SER A 244 -26.34 4.10 5.75
N VAL A 245 -25.44 5.04 6.01
CA VAL A 245 -25.78 6.44 6.20
C VAL A 245 -26.02 7.14 4.86
N SER A 246 -26.89 8.14 4.85
CA SER A 246 -27.11 8.95 3.65
C SER A 246 -26.02 10.02 3.56
N LEU A 247 -25.20 9.93 2.53
CA LEU A 247 -24.15 10.92 2.26
C LEU A 247 -24.60 11.94 1.21
N SER A 248 -24.02 13.13 1.27
CA SER A 248 -24.38 14.25 0.38
C SER A 248 -24.05 14.00 -1.09
N GLU A 249 -23.14 13.09 -1.37
CA GLU A 249 -22.68 12.71 -2.70
C GLU A 249 -22.33 11.22 -2.76
N GLU A 250 -22.71 10.56 -3.85
CA GLU A 250 -22.38 9.14 -4.06
C GLU A 250 -20.85 8.89 -4.06
N TYR A 251 -20.08 9.86 -4.48
CA TYR A 251 -18.61 9.79 -4.52
C TYR A 251 -17.96 9.72 -3.12
N LEU A 252 -18.67 10.07 -2.07
CA LEU A 252 -18.21 10.00 -0.69
C LEU A 252 -18.37 8.62 -0.04
N TYR A 253 -19.03 7.65 -0.71
CA TYR A 253 -19.07 6.27 -0.26
C TYR A 253 -17.72 5.54 -0.50
N TYR A 254 -17.62 4.31 -0.01
CA TYR A 254 -16.44 3.44 -0.18
C TYR A 254 -15.14 4.01 0.39
N ARG A 255 -15.22 4.68 1.53
CA ARG A 255 -14.09 5.40 2.12
C ARG A 255 -12.86 4.51 2.40
N ARG A 256 -13.07 3.21 2.66
CA ARG A 256 -11.97 2.24 2.86
C ARG A 256 -11.09 2.08 1.61
N MET A 257 -11.63 2.31 0.43
CA MET A 257 -10.91 2.16 -0.84
C MET A 257 -10.14 3.42 -1.25
N ARG A 258 -10.13 4.43 -0.41
CA ARG A 258 -9.46 5.72 -0.64
C ARG A 258 -8.81 6.20 0.66
N LEU A 259 -7.83 7.09 0.53
CA LEU A 259 -7.26 7.77 1.69
C LEU A 259 -8.36 8.53 2.43
N ASN A 260 -8.45 8.30 3.72
CA ASN A 260 -9.50 8.77 4.60
C ASN A 260 -8.87 9.27 5.90
N TYR A 261 -9.67 9.83 6.80
CA TYR A 261 -9.19 10.38 8.07
C TYR A 261 -8.29 9.39 8.82
N TRP A 262 -8.75 8.16 9.01
CA TRP A 262 -8.01 7.16 9.79
C TRP A 262 -6.78 6.64 9.06
N ALA A 263 -6.80 6.64 7.72
CA ALA A 263 -5.61 6.34 6.91
C ALA A 263 -4.54 7.42 7.04
N VAL A 264 -4.94 8.69 7.11
CA VAL A 264 -4.01 9.80 7.37
C VAL A 264 -3.41 9.68 8.77
N ARG A 265 -4.23 9.42 9.81
CA ARG A 265 -3.74 9.18 11.19
C ARG A 265 -2.76 8.01 11.26
N ALA A 266 -3.09 6.91 10.58
CA ALA A 266 -2.20 5.73 10.49
C ALA A 266 -0.89 6.04 9.74
N THR A 267 -0.93 6.88 8.70
CA THR A 267 0.28 7.33 8.00
C THR A 267 1.13 8.25 8.88
N GLN A 268 0.51 9.12 9.68
CA GLN A 268 1.21 9.92 10.70
C GLN A 268 1.87 9.01 11.75
N ALA A 269 1.19 7.93 12.20
CA ALA A 269 1.76 6.95 13.12
C ALA A 269 2.97 6.22 12.50
N ARG A 270 2.85 5.78 11.24
CA ARG A 270 3.98 5.18 10.50
C ARG A 270 5.15 6.15 10.37
N LEU A 271 4.88 7.42 10.06
CA LEU A 271 5.93 8.43 9.92
C LEU A 271 6.61 8.69 11.28
N ALA A 272 5.85 8.84 12.35
CA ALA A 272 6.39 9.02 13.70
C ALA A 272 7.27 7.83 14.11
N LEU A 273 6.78 6.60 13.92
CA LEU A 273 7.56 5.38 14.18
C LEU A 273 8.82 5.31 13.31
N TYR A 274 8.73 5.64 12.03
CA TYR A 274 9.87 5.62 11.10
C TYR A 274 10.93 6.66 11.49
N THR A 275 10.54 7.81 12.00
CA THR A 275 11.46 8.87 12.42
C THR A 275 11.93 8.76 13.88
N GLY A 276 11.49 7.71 14.61
CA GLY A 276 11.90 7.43 15.98
C GLY A 276 11.10 8.16 17.06
N ASP A 277 10.02 8.86 16.71
CA ASP A 277 9.08 9.47 17.66
C ASP A 277 8.08 8.42 18.16
N ASN A 278 8.57 7.51 19.00
CA ASN A 278 7.78 6.39 19.51
C ASN A 278 6.59 6.85 20.37
N ALA A 279 6.70 7.97 21.08
CA ALA A 279 5.60 8.48 21.90
C ALA A 279 4.42 8.93 21.05
N THR A 280 4.67 9.68 19.97
CA THR A 280 3.64 10.08 19.02
C THR A 280 3.08 8.86 18.28
N ALA A 281 3.92 7.91 17.82
CA ALA A 281 3.49 6.70 17.16
C ALA A 281 2.54 5.88 18.05
N HIS A 282 2.88 5.71 19.34
CA HIS A 282 2.04 5.01 20.32
C HIS A 282 0.68 5.70 20.49
N SER A 283 0.70 7.01 20.76
CA SER A 283 -0.53 7.78 20.96
C SER A 283 -1.49 7.68 19.79
N LEU A 284 -0.97 7.79 18.56
CA LEU A 284 -1.76 7.65 17.35
C LEU A 284 -2.29 6.23 17.12
N ALA A 285 -1.48 5.21 17.39
CA ALA A 285 -1.89 3.82 17.28
C ALA A 285 -3.03 3.50 18.26
N VAL A 286 -2.91 3.92 19.52
CA VAL A 286 -3.94 3.74 20.55
C VAL A 286 -5.21 4.52 20.21
N GLU A 287 -5.10 5.74 19.65
CA GLU A 287 -6.25 6.49 19.14
C GLU A 287 -7.03 5.70 18.10
N ILE A 288 -6.35 5.14 17.11
CA ILE A 288 -6.98 4.36 16.03
C ILE A 288 -7.62 3.07 16.57
N ILE A 289 -6.93 2.34 17.45
CA ILE A 289 -7.43 1.10 18.06
C ILE A 289 -8.74 1.37 18.83
N ASN A 290 -8.84 2.50 19.51
CA ASN A 290 -9.98 2.87 20.35
C ASN A 290 -11.04 3.71 19.62
N ALA A 291 -10.83 3.99 18.33
CA ALA A 291 -11.74 4.84 17.54
C ALA A 291 -13.16 4.26 17.48
N LYS A 292 -14.15 5.13 17.75
CA LYS A 292 -15.57 4.80 17.78
C LYS A 292 -16.35 5.75 16.90
N SER A 293 -17.40 5.22 16.26
CA SER A 293 -18.42 6.01 15.60
C SER A 293 -19.33 6.71 16.62
N ASP A 294 -20.16 7.62 16.16
CA ASP A 294 -21.20 8.28 17.00
C ASP A 294 -22.14 7.26 17.66
N ASN A 295 -22.31 6.09 17.07
CA ASN A 295 -23.12 4.99 17.63
C ASN A 295 -22.34 4.14 18.66
N GLY A 296 -21.08 4.45 18.94
CA GLY A 296 -20.22 3.71 19.87
C GLY A 296 -19.61 2.42 19.29
N GLU A 297 -19.80 2.15 18.01
CA GLU A 297 -19.19 1.02 17.32
C GLU A 297 -17.74 1.31 16.95
N SER A 298 -16.90 0.29 16.90
CA SER A 298 -15.50 0.46 16.46
C SER A 298 -15.46 0.81 14.98
N ILE A 299 -14.71 1.84 14.63
CA ILE A 299 -14.53 2.29 13.23
C ILE A 299 -13.95 1.16 12.37
N VAL A 300 -12.98 0.45 12.89
CA VAL A 300 -12.33 -0.70 12.28
C VAL A 300 -12.15 -1.78 13.34
N GLN A 301 -12.16 -3.04 12.92
CA GLN A 301 -12.06 -4.19 13.84
C GLN A 301 -11.04 -5.19 13.31
N LEU A 302 -10.29 -5.81 14.22
CA LEU A 302 -9.50 -6.98 13.87
C LEU A 302 -10.39 -8.07 13.30
N SER A 303 -9.91 -8.77 12.31
CA SER A 303 -10.65 -9.81 11.61
C SER A 303 -10.15 -11.20 12.01
N ASP A 304 -11.11 -12.06 12.28
CA ASP A 304 -10.86 -13.47 12.40
C ASP A 304 -10.69 -14.08 11.01
N LEU A 305 -9.48 -14.57 10.71
CA LEU A 305 -9.23 -15.30 9.47
C LEU A 305 -9.78 -16.73 9.60
N LYS A 306 -11.09 -16.85 9.50
CA LYS A 306 -11.81 -18.13 9.54
C LYS A 306 -12.93 -18.16 8.52
N PRO A 307 -13.41 -19.38 8.16
CA PRO A 307 -14.56 -19.53 7.30
C PRO A 307 -15.76 -18.75 7.81
N SER A 308 -16.34 -17.91 6.97
CA SER A 308 -17.59 -17.19 7.22
C SER A 308 -18.65 -17.55 6.18
N LEU A 309 -19.92 -17.31 6.49
CA LEU A 309 -21.01 -17.48 5.51
C LEU A 309 -21.23 -16.15 4.77
N ASP A 310 -21.05 -16.19 3.45
CA ASP A 310 -21.43 -15.11 2.56
C ASP A 310 -22.40 -15.66 1.52
N ASN A 311 -23.62 -15.08 1.48
CA ASN A 311 -24.70 -15.54 0.61
C ASN A 311 -24.99 -17.05 0.72
N GLY A 312 -24.95 -17.60 1.94
CA GLY A 312 -25.19 -19.02 2.21
C GLY A 312 -24.03 -19.96 1.86
N LYS A 313 -22.85 -19.44 1.58
CA LYS A 313 -21.65 -20.20 1.24
C LYS A 313 -20.53 -19.92 2.22
N THR A 314 -19.73 -20.95 2.50
CA THR A 314 -18.55 -20.78 3.32
C THR A 314 -17.43 -20.14 2.49
N VAL A 315 -17.00 -18.96 2.89
CA VAL A 315 -15.96 -18.16 2.23
C VAL A 315 -14.88 -17.81 3.24
N ILE A 316 -13.63 -17.78 2.81
CA ILE A 316 -12.50 -17.23 3.56
C ILE A 316 -12.01 -16.02 2.79
N TYR A 317 -11.83 -14.89 3.49
CA TYR A 317 -11.24 -13.66 2.94
C TYR A 317 -9.82 -13.47 3.50
N PRO A 318 -8.78 -14.06 2.88
CA PRO A 318 -7.43 -14.02 3.43
C PRO A 318 -6.82 -12.62 3.49
N SER A 319 -7.35 -11.67 2.71
CA SER A 319 -6.98 -10.25 2.71
C SER A 319 -7.55 -9.45 3.88
N LEU A 320 -8.37 -10.07 4.74
CA LEU A 320 -8.93 -9.49 5.98
C LEU A 320 -9.62 -8.13 5.76
N PRO A 321 -10.66 -8.06 4.93
CA PRO A 321 -11.24 -6.78 4.49
C PRO A 321 -11.77 -5.92 5.65
N SER A 322 -12.21 -6.50 6.78
CA SER A 322 -12.72 -5.75 7.94
C SER A 322 -11.65 -4.99 8.71
N GLU A 323 -10.37 -5.41 8.62
CA GLU A 323 -9.24 -4.74 9.25
C GLU A 323 -8.68 -3.57 8.44
N ASN A 324 -9.04 -3.49 7.16
CA ASN A 324 -8.45 -2.48 6.30
C ASN A 324 -8.93 -1.08 6.67
N ILE A 325 -7.97 -0.23 6.98
CA ILE A 325 -8.15 1.19 7.17
C ILE A 325 -8.07 1.88 5.80
N PHE A 326 -7.15 1.42 4.96
CA PHE A 326 -6.99 1.85 3.59
C PHE A 326 -6.61 0.68 2.69
N SER A 327 -7.26 0.60 1.54
CA SER A 327 -6.99 -0.40 0.51
C SER A 327 -7.02 0.24 -0.88
N LEU A 328 -6.31 -0.34 -1.83
CA LEU A 328 -6.41 0.04 -3.24
C LEU A 328 -7.15 -1.04 -4.03
N SER A 329 -8.14 -0.63 -4.80
CA SER A 329 -8.75 -1.51 -5.79
C SER A 329 -7.76 -1.76 -6.93
N VAL A 330 -7.49 -3.03 -7.23
CA VAL A 330 -6.55 -3.45 -8.27
C VAL A 330 -7.27 -4.36 -9.26
N PHE A 331 -7.67 -3.80 -10.38
CA PHE A 331 -8.47 -4.51 -11.40
C PHE A 331 -7.81 -5.81 -11.89
N ASN A 332 -6.49 -5.77 -12.08
CA ASN A 332 -5.72 -6.92 -12.58
C ASN A 332 -5.21 -7.86 -11.48
N LEU A 333 -5.67 -7.72 -10.23
CA LEU A 333 -5.14 -8.49 -9.11
C LEU A 333 -5.23 -10.02 -9.33
N LEU A 334 -6.31 -10.50 -9.93
CA LEU A 334 -6.47 -11.91 -10.26
C LEU A 334 -5.41 -12.40 -11.28
N THR A 335 -5.07 -11.57 -12.25
CA THR A 335 -4.00 -11.88 -13.21
C THR A 335 -2.66 -11.98 -12.49
N TYR A 336 -2.37 -11.04 -11.58
CA TYR A 336 -1.13 -11.07 -10.80
C TYR A 336 -1.08 -12.27 -9.86
N THR A 337 -2.17 -12.59 -9.17
CA THR A 337 -2.21 -13.78 -8.30
C THR A 337 -2.00 -15.07 -9.07
N ASN A 338 -2.60 -15.22 -10.23
CA ASN A 338 -2.40 -16.40 -11.08
C ASN A 338 -0.97 -16.53 -11.60
N THR A 339 -0.29 -15.40 -11.85
CA THR A 339 1.09 -15.37 -12.33
C THR A 339 2.09 -15.64 -11.20
N TYR A 340 1.95 -14.91 -10.10
CA TYR A 340 2.96 -14.88 -9.03
C TYR A 340 2.66 -15.86 -7.89
N PHE A 341 1.40 -16.21 -7.66
CA PHE A 341 0.95 -17.11 -6.58
C PHE A 341 0.03 -18.22 -7.10
N PRO A 342 0.45 -19.00 -8.10
CA PRO A 342 -0.42 -20.02 -8.70
C PRO A 342 -0.75 -21.13 -7.70
N LEU A 343 -2.04 -21.50 -7.57
CA LEU A 343 -2.48 -22.49 -6.59
C LEU A 343 -2.25 -23.95 -6.99
N GLU A 344 -2.08 -24.22 -8.26
CA GLU A 344 -1.94 -25.60 -8.74
C GLU A 344 -0.48 -26.03 -8.80
N LYS A 345 0.38 -25.20 -9.39
CA LYS A 345 1.74 -25.57 -9.70
C LYS A 345 2.69 -24.37 -9.73
N ILE A 346 3.84 -24.53 -9.11
CA ILE A 346 4.89 -23.51 -9.12
C ILE A 346 5.42 -23.36 -10.55
N GLN A 347 5.37 -22.14 -11.05
CA GLN A 347 5.92 -21.69 -12.32
C GLN A 347 7.25 -20.95 -12.10
N ARG A 348 7.97 -20.64 -13.19
CA ARG A 348 9.22 -19.87 -13.10
C ARG A 348 9.02 -18.42 -12.63
N SER A 349 7.85 -17.86 -12.89
CA SER A 349 7.44 -16.52 -12.43
C SER A 349 6.88 -16.50 -11.01
N SER A 350 6.73 -17.65 -10.33
CA SER A 350 6.08 -17.73 -9.02
C SER A 350 6.96 -17.15 -7.91
N LEU A 351 6.31 -16.40 -7.01
CA LEU A 351 6.86 -15.94 -5.76
C LEU A 351 6.53 -16.97 -4.67
N VAL A 352 7.54 -17.64 -4.17
CA VAL A 352 7.39 -18.81 -3.28
C VAL A 352 8.38 -18.75 -2.12
N ILE A 353 8.05 -19.48 -1.05
CA ILE A 353 8.99 -19.83 0.00
C ILE A 353 9.14 -21.34 0.06
N SER A 354 10.30 -21.83 0.49
CA SER A 354 10.51 -23.25 0.74
C SER A 354 9.78 -23.72 2.00
N ASP A 355 9.56 -25.05 2.15
CA ASP A 355 9.02 -25.61 3.40
C ASP A 355 9.92 -25.30 4.60
N ALA A 356 11.24 -25.21 4.40
CA ALA A 356 12.19 -24.83 5.46
C ALA A 356 11.99 -23.36 5.91
N GLN A 357 11.86 -22.44 4.95
CA GLN A 357 11.58 -21.03 5.23
C GLN A 357 10.21 -20.86 5.91
N TYR A 358 9.20 -21.57 5.45
CA TYR A 358 7.87 -21.54 6.06
C TYR A 358 7.90 -22.02 7.53
N ASN A 359 8.57 -23.13 7.80
CA ASN A 359 8.70 -23.65 9.16
C ASN A 359 9.47 -22.65 10.06
N LYS A 360 10.50 -22.01 9.53
CA LYS A 360 11.26 -20.99 10.26
C LYS A 360 10.44 -19.74 10.55
N LEU A 361 9.56 -19.32 9.62
CA LEU A 361 8.68 -18.17 9.80
C LEU A 361 7.72 -18.35 10.98
N TYR A 362 7.27 -19.58 11.21
CA TYR A 362 6.36 -19.94 12.31
C TYR A 362 7.03 -20.71 13.46
N GLU A 363 8.37 -20.71 13.53
CA GLU A 363 9.10 -21.33 14.62
C GLU A 363 8.66 -20.75 15.97
N GLY A 364 8.39 -21.63 16.94
CA GLY A 364 7.93 -21.24 18.28
C GLY A 364 6.45 -20.85 18.38
N GLN A 365 5.71 -20.87 17.26
CA GLN A 365 4.27 -20.57 17.26
C GLN A 365 3.41 -21.81 17.49
N VAL A 366 2.21 -21.61 18.06
CA VAL A 366 1.19 -22.66 18.19
C VAL A 366 0.52 -22.86 16.83
N THR A 367 1.14 -23.65 15.95
CA THR A 367 0.71 -23.76 14.54
C THR A 367 -0.62 -24.51 14.37
N ALA A 368 -1.00 -25.38 15.29
CA ALA A 368 -2.22 -26.20 15.17
C ALA A 368 -3.52 -25.39 15.05
N SER A 369 -3.57 -24.21 15.65
CA SER A 369 -4.74 -23.32 15.62
C SER A 369 -4.49 -21.99 14.88
N HIS A 370 -3.25 -21.70 14.49
CA HIS A 370 -2.86 -20.42 13.99
C HIS A 370 -3.40 -20.15 12.57
N ASN A 371 -4.32 -19.19 12.44
CA ASN A 371 -5.04 -18.91 11.19
C ASN A 371 -4.12 -18.49 10.04
N ARG A 372 -3.12 -17.63 10.29
CA ARG A 372 -2.14 -17.24 9.25
C ARG A 372 -1.36 -18.44 8.74
N TYR A 373 -0.97 -19.35 9.63
CA TYR A 373 -0.30 -20.60 9.25
C TYR A 373 -1.21 -21.45 8.35
N SER A 374 -2.48 -21.57 8.68
CA SER A 374 -3.40 -22.49 8.01
C SER A 374 -3.96 -21.94 6.69
N TYR A 375 -4.21 -20.62 6.60
CA TYR A 375 -5.00 -20.05 5.53
C TYR A 375 -4.23 -19.11 4.59
N TRP A 376 -3.05 -18.61 4.98
CA TRP A 376 -2.28 -17.71 4.10
C TRP A 376 -1.32 -18.45 3.16
N TRP A 377 -1.21 -19.75 3.28
CA TRP A 377 -0.23 -20.53 2.53
C TRP A 377 -0.84 -21.75 1.91
N ARG A 378 -0.48 -22.01 0.66
CA ARG A 378 -0.76 -23.26 -0.01
C ARG A 378 0.52 -23.94 -0.43
N ARG A 379 0.63 -25.23 -0.09
CA ARG A 379 1.73 -26.08 -0.53
C ARG A 379 1.53 -26.47 -1.97
N CYS A 380 2.49 -26.17 -2.81
CA CYS A 380 2.49 -26.46 -4.24
C CYS A 380 3.77 -27.18 -4.64
N THR A 381 3.76 -27.82 -5.80
CA THR A 381 4.92 -28.52 -6.34
C THR A 381 5.31 -27.92 -7.69
N THR A 382 6.61 -28.02 -8.04
CA THR A 382 7.09 -27.81 -9.40
C THR A 382 6.79 -29.03 -10.28
N ASN A 383 7.05 -28.92 -11.57
CA ASN A 383 7.01 -30.06 -12.52
C ASN A 383 7.99 -31.18 -12.16
N GLN A 384 9.00 -30.90 -11.37
CA GLN A 384 10.07 -31.83 -10.99
C GLN A 384 9.96 -32.24 -9.50
N SER A 385 8.77 -32.10 -8.91
CA SER A 385 8.43 -32.51 -7.56
C SER A 385 9.12 -31.72 -6.43
N ALA A 386 9.82 -30.62 -6.72
CA ALA A 386 10.25 -29.69 -5.68
C ALA A 386 9.03 -29.04 -5.01
N VAL A 387 9.09 -28.85 -3.72
CA VAL A 387 7.96 -28.38 -2.91
C VAL A 387 8.23 -26.98 -2.40
N GLY A 388 7.24 -26.10 -2.54
CA GLY A 388 7.24 -24.77 -1.98
C GLY A 388 5.84 -24.35 -1.55
N ARG A 389 5.76 -23.15 -1.02
CA ARG A 389 4.50 -22.54 -0.60
C ARG A 389 4.28 -21.23 -1.29
N VAL A 390 3.07 -21.04 -1.78
CA VAL A 390 2.58 -19.80 -2.38
C VAL A 390 1.68 -19.07 -1.40
N LEU A 391 1.75 -17.75 -1.41
CA LEU A 391 0.91 -16.91 -0.58
C LEU A 391 -0.52 -16.88 -1.14
N THR A 392 -1.51 -17.05 -0.27
CA THR A 392 -2.94 -17.03 -0.65
C THR A 392 -3.67 -15.77 -0.16
N LYS A 393 -2.95 -14.80 0.41
CA LYS A 393 -3.52 -13.57 0.99
C LYS A 393 -4.42 -12.79 0.01
N TYR A 394 -4.09 -12.80 -1.28
CA TYR A 394 -4.83 -12.13 -2.35
C TYR A 394 -5.78 -13.06 -3.10
N TYR A 395 -5.92 -14.29 -2.63
CA TYR A 395 -6.75 -15.27 -3.26
C TYR A 395 -8.15 -15.22 -2.67
N TRP A 396 -9.15 -15.20 -3.52
CA TRP A 396 -10.49 -15.52 -3.06
C TRP A 396 -10.80 -16.99 -3.38
N ASN A 397 -11.49 -17.63 -2.49
CA ASN A 397 -12.01 -18.96 -2.75
C ASN A 397 -13.25 -18.84 -3.67
N THR A 398 -13.04 -18.91 -4.97
CA THR A 398 -14.11 -19.21 -5.90
C THR A 398 -14.41 -20.70 -5.73
N ASN A 399 -15.32 -21.06 -4.81
CA ASN A 399 -15.97 -22.34 -4.98
C ASN A 399 -16.63 -22.29 -6.35
N SER A 400 -16.03 -23.00 -7.32
CA SER A 400 -16.43 -23.07 -8.72
C SER A 400 -17.91 -23.50 -8.93
N ASP A 401 -18.52 -24.06 -7.91
CA ASP A 401 -19.89 -24.54 -7.94
C ASP A 401 -20.97 -23.45 -7.79
N THR A 402 -20.60 -22.20 -7.66
CA THR A 402 -21.54 -21.16 -7.20
C THR A 402 -21.87 -20.09 -8.21
N GLY A 403 -21.09 -19.87 -9.23
CA GLY A 403 -21.37 -18.88 -10.28
C GLY A 403 -21.53 -17.42 -9.82
N LEU A 404 -21.33 -17.13 -8.53
CA LEU A 404 -21.36 -15.77 -8.01
C LEU A 404 -20.02 -15.08 -8.29
N ALA A 405 -20.10 -13.98 -9.01
CA ALA A 405 -18.98 -13.05 -9.09
C ALA A 405 -18.55 -12.68 -7.67
N PRO A 406 -17.26 -12.76 -7.34
CA PRO A 406 -16.77 -12.35 -6.03
C PRO A 406 -17.16 -10.90 -5.81
N ASN A 407 -17.51 -10.58 -4.56
CA ASN A 407 -17.71 -9.19 -4.16
C ASN A 407 -16.39 -8.46 -4.33
N ALA A 408 -16.27 -7.60 -5.33
CA ALA A 408 -15.04 -6.89 -5.68
C ALA A 408 -14.45 -6.11 -4.49
N TYR A 409 -15.31 -5.65 -3.58
CA TYR A 409 -14.89 -4.92 -2.37
C TYR A 409 -14.18 -5.77 -1.34
N ASN A 410 -14.34 -7.09 -1.41
CA ASN A 410 -13.70 -8.02 -0.48
C ASN A 410 -12.53 -8.77 -1.10
N ASN A 411 -12.28 -8.63 -2.41
CA ASN A 411 -11.39 -9.53 -3.13
C ASN A 411 -10.41 -8.87 -4.11
N LEU A 412 -10.78 -7.75 -4.73
CA LEU A 412 -9.93 -7.10 -5.74
C LEU A 412 -9.22 -5.88 -5.17
N PHE A 413 -8.58 -6.05 -4.01
CA PHE A 413 -7.83 -4.95 -3.40
C PHE A 413 -6.51 -5.43 -2.78
N ILE A 414 -5.58 -4.52 -2.70
CA ILE A 414 -4.36 -4.66 -1.90
C ILE A 414 -4.53 -3.84 -0.64
N PRO A 415 -4.37 -4.46 0.57
CA PRO A 415 -4.34 -3.73 1.82
C PRO A 415 -3.14 -2.77 1.82
N MET A 416 -3.39 -1.51 2.12
CA MET A 416 -2.35 -0.49 2.23
C MET A 416 -2.02 -0.19 3.69
N ILE A 417 -3.05 -0.21 4.55
CA ILE A 417 -2.92 -0.04 6.00
C ILE A 417 -3.98 -0.91 6.66
N ARG A 418 -3.56 -1.77 7.60
CA ARG A 418 -4.45 -2.64 8.36
C ARG A 418 -4.34 -2.40 9.87
N LEU A 419 -5.41 -2.69 10.58
CA LEU A 419 -5.47 -2.55 12.03
C LEU A 419 -4.45 -3.45 12.75
N SER A 420 -4.16 -4.65 12.20
CA SER A 420 -3.10 -5.54 12.73
C SER A 420 -1.75 -4.83 12.82
N GLU A 421 -1.36 -4.07 11.80
CA GLU A 421 -0.13 -3.26 11.83
C GLU A 421 -0.17 -2.21 12.93
N ILE A 422 -1.31 -1.56 13.12
CA ILE A 422 -1.49 -0.54 14.17
C ILE A 422 -1.36 -1.18 15.57
N TYR A 423 -1.88 -2.39 15.76
CA TYR A 423 -1.64 -3.15 17.00
C TYR A 423 -0.15 -3.42 17.22
N LEU A 424 0.56 -3.87 16.18
CA LEU A 424 2.01 -4.12 16.29
C LEU A 424 2.79 -2.84 16.59
N MET A 425 2.39 -1.69 16.02
CA MET A 425 2.99 -0.38 16.37
C MET A 425 2.75 -0.02 17.84
N ALA A 426 1.52 -0.19 18.34
CA ALA A 426 1.19 0.09 19.73
C ALA A 426 1.98 -0.81 20.69
N ILE A 427 2.08 -2.12 20.39
CA ILE A 427 2.85 -3.10 21.17
C ILE A 427 4.35 -2.74 21.18
N GLU A 428 4.91 -2.37 20.02
CA GLU A 428 6.32 -2.02 19.91
C GLU A 428 6.69 -0.76 20.69
N THR A 429 5.80 0.22 20.75
CA THR A 429 6.09 1.57 21.21
C THR A 429 5.64 1.86 22.63
N THR A 430 4.82 0.98 23.23
CA THR A 430 4.41 1.16 24.63
C THR A 430 5.59 1.07 25.60
N THR A 431 5.50 1.80 26.67
CA THR A 431 6.42 1.74 27.81
C THR A 431 5.82 1.00 29.02
N ASP A 432 4.60 0.48 28.87
CA ASP A 432 3.87 -0.29 29.87
C ASP A 432 3.81 -1.78 29.47
N LEU A 433 4.43 -2.63 30.28
CA LEU A 433 4.46 -4.08 30.04
C LEU A 433 3.08 -4.73 30.10
N ALA A 434 2.21 -4.24 30.99
CA ALA A 434 0.85 -4.78 31.10
C ALA A 434 0.02 -4.44 29.84
N GLU A 435 0.17 -3.23 29.32
CA GLU A 435 -0.44 -2.84 28.06
C GLU A 435 0.10 -3.67 26.89
N ALA A 436 1.43 -3.88 26.80
CA ALA A 436 2.04 -4.72 25.75
C ALA A 436 1.44 -6.13 25.75
N ASN A 437 1.34 -6.76 26.91
CA ASN A 437 0.74 -8.10 27.05
C ASN A 437 -0.75 -8.10 26.67
N SER A 438 -1.51 -7.10 27.11
CA SER A 438 -2.95 -6.98 26.80
C SER A 438 -3.20 -6.83 25.30
N LEU A 439 -2.46 -5.93 24.63
CA LEU A 439 -2.55 -5.70 23.19
C LEU A 439 -2.14 -6.94 22.40
N TYR A 440 -1.03 -7.59 22.81
CA TYR A 440 -0.54 -8.79 22.13
C TYR A 440 -1.48 -9.97 22.30
N ASN A 441 -2.05 -10.17 23.49
CA ASN A 441 -3.06 -11.21 23.73
C ASN A 441 -4.30 -10.99 22.84
N THR A 442 -4.76 -9.73 22.73
CA THR A 442 -5.87 -9.38 21.83
C THR A 442 -5.53 -9.70 20.39
N TYR A 443 -4.38 -9.26 19.91
CA TYR A 443 -3.89 -9.50 18.56
C TYR A 443 -3.79 -11.00 18.24
N MET A 444 -3.18 -11.81 19.13
CA MET A 444 -3.01 -13.25 18.93
C MET A 444 -4.32 -14.01 18.95
N ARG A 445 -5.29 -13.56 19.74
CA ARG A 445 -6.65 -14.16 19.78
C ARG A 445 -7.34 -14.09 18.42
N TYR A 446 -7.19 -13.00 17.68
CA TYR A 446 -7.73 -12.88 16.34
C TYR A 446 -6.99 -13.76 15.30
N HIS A 447 -5.78 -14.18 15.61
CA HIS A 447 -5.10 -15.24 14.86
C HIS A 447 -5.43 -16.67 15.35
N ASN A 448 -6.45 -16.79 16.20
CA ASN A 448 -6.91 -18.04 16.81
C ASN A 448 -5.82 -18.70 17.66
N VAL A 449 -4.98 -17.91 18.30
CA VAL A 449 -3.97 -18.35 19.26
C VAL A 449 -4.36 -17.83 20.63
N LEU A 450 -4.65 -18.76 21.55
CA LEU A 450 -4.90 -18.44 22.95
C LEU A 450 -3.58 -18.60 23.71
N LEU A 451 -3.22 -17.55 24.43
CA LEU A 451 -2.03 -17.55 25.28
C LEU A 451 -2.46 -17.95 26.71
N ASP A 452 -1.76 -18.92 27.28
CA ASP A 452 -2.03 -19.43 28.64
C ASP A 452 -1.52 -18.50 29.75
N ALA A 453 -0.61 -17.58 29.38
CA ALA A 453 0.00 -16.58 30.28
C ALA A 453 0.43 -15.35 29.46
N ASP A 454 0.91 -14.33 30.18
CA ASP A 454 1.55 -13.17 29.56
C ASP A 454 2.72 -13.60 28.67
N ALA A 455 2.75 -13.08 27.44
CA ALA A 455 3.77 -13.43 26.43
C ALA A 455 5.14 -12.82 26.78
N PHE A 456 5.13 -11.68 27.46
CA PHE A 456 6.32 -10.89 27.74
C PHE A 456 6.55 -10.76 29.24
N ALA A 457 7.75 -11.10 29.68
CA ALA A 457 8.23 -10.86 31.07
C ALA A 457 8.87 -9.47 31.19
N SER A 458 9.27 -8.88 30.08
CA SER A 458 9.89 -7.55 30.02
C SER A 458 9.63 -6.85 28.68
N LEU A 459 9.79 -5.53 28.63
CA LEU A 459 9.74 -4.76 27.36
C LEU A 459 10.86 -5.16 26.38
N ASN A 460 11.94 -5.78 26.89
CA ASN A 460 12.98 -6.32 26.01
C ASN A 460 12.51 -7.56 25.26
N ASP A 461 11.63 -8.36 25.84
CA ASP A 461 11.04 -9.52 25.17
C ASP A 461 10.14 -9.06 24.01
N VAL A 462 9.42 -7.94 24.18
CA VAL A 462 8.65 -7.34 23.09
C VAL A 462 9.53 -7.07 21.88
N LYS A 463 10.71 -6.45 22.08
CA LYS A 463 11.64 -6.12 21.00
C LYS A 463 12.14 -7.36 20.25
N ASN A 464 12.28 -8.47 20.95
CA ASN A 464 12.74 -9.74 20.35
C ASN A 464 11.65 -10.40 19.51
N VAL A 465 10.39 -10.27 19.90
CA VAL A 465 9.26 -10.95 19.27
C VAL A 465 8.63 -10.13 18.16
N ILE A 466 8.60 -8.79 18.32
CA ILE A 466 7.81 -7.91 17.44
C ILE A 466 8.26 -7.94 15.98
N ILE A 467 9.56 -8.10 15.72
CA ILE A 467 10.11 -8.18 14.35
C ILE A 467 9.58 -9.43 13.66
N ASP A 468 9.50 -10.55 14.37
CA ASP A 468 8.97 -11.81 13.82
C ASP A 468 7.46 -11.72 13.57
N GLU A 469 6.73 -10.97 14.41
CA GLU A 469 5.31 -10.70 14.16
C GLU A 469 5.11 -9.83 12.93
N TYR A 470 5.89 -8.75 12.75
CA TYR A 470 5.85 -7.96 11.51
C TYR A 470 6.14 -8.82 10.28
N ARG A 471 7.12 -9.74 10.35
CA ARG A 471 7.42 -10.65 9.23
C ARG A 471 6.24 -11.53 8.87
N ARG A 472 5.57 -12.12 9.87
CA ARG A 472 4.39 -12.97 9.65
C ARG A 472 3.20 -12.20 9.13
N GLU A 473 3.02 -10.98 9.62
CA GLU A 473 1.86 -10.16 9.31
C GLU A 473 1.94 -9.46 7.96
N LEU A 474 3.08 -8.86 7.65
CA LEU A 474 3.23 -7.93 6.55
C LEU A 474 3.69 -8.57 5.22
N ILE A 475 3.90 -9.89 5.21
CA ILE A 475 4.28 -10.59 3.98
C ILE A 475 3.23 -10.39 2.88
N GLY A 476 3.67 -10.05 1.70
CA GLY A 476 2.81 -9.72 0.56
C GLY A 476 2.38 -8.26 0.50
N GLU A 477 2.67 -7.43 1.52
CA GLU A 477 2.16 -6.05 1.62
C GLU A 477 3.22 -4.97 1.41
N GLY A 478 4.48 -5.36 1.15
CA GLY A 478 5.57 -4.41 0.88
C GLY A 478 5.94 -3.52 2.06
N GLN A 479 5.77 -3.98 3.31
CA GLN A 479 6.04 -3.15 4.48
C GLN A 479 7.25 -3.63 5.30
N MET A 480 7.64 -4.89 5.20
CA MET A 480 8.68 -5.45 6.05
C MET A 480 10.09 -4.86 5.81
N PHE A 481 10.41 -4.52 4.56
CA PHE A 481 11.67 -3.82 4.24
C PHE A 481 11.82 -2.54 5.04
N TYR A 482 10.74 -1.79 5.23
CA TYR A 482 10.76 -0.54 5.98
C TYR A 482 10.97 -0.75 7.48
N VAL A 483 10.50 -1.89 8.02
CA VAL A 483 10.81 -2.29 9.41
C VAL A 483 12.29 -2.57 9.57
N TYR A 484 12.90 -3.36 8.68
CA TYR A 484 14.34 -3.62 8.69
C TYR A 484 15.17 -2.35 8.54
N LYS A 485 14.82 -1.51 7.56
CA LYS A 485 15.51 -0.24 7.31
C LYS A 485 15.42 0.72 8.49
N ARG A 486 14.23 0.87 9.08
CA ARG A 486 14.01 1.71 10.25
C ARG A 486 14.85 1.28 11.45
N LEU A 487 15.03 -0.01 11.63
CA LEU A 487 15.83 -0.59 12.70
C LEU A 487 17.32 -0.68 12.32
N CYS A 488 17.69 -0.37 11.09
CA CYS A 488 19.02 -0.61 10.54
C CYS A 488 19.49 -2.03 10.88
N SER A 489 18.62 -3.02 10.64
CA SER A 489 18.84 -4.41 11.04
C SER A 489 20.10 -4.95 10.37
N PRO A 490 21.07 -5.50 11.10
CA PRO A 490 22.28 -6.06 10.50
C PRO A 490 22.03 -7.39 9.78
N SER A 491 20.82 -7.94 9.91
CA SER A 491 20.42 -9.19 9.28
C SER A 491 18.96 -9.15 8.83
N ILE A 492 18.71 -9.75 7.68
CA ILE A 492 17.37 -9.98 7.14
C ILE A 492 17.14 -11.49 7.12
N LEU A 493 15.97 -11.94 7.49
CA LEU A 493 15.63 -13.35 7.52
C LEU A 493 15.87 -13.98 6.13
N TRP A 494 16.58 -15.11 6.10
CA TRP A 494 16.98 -15.87 4.92
C TRP A 494 18.06 -15.22 4.03
N HIS A 495 18.47 -14.00 4.32
CA HIS A 495 19.62 -13.42 3.62
C HIS A 495 20.92 -14.06 4.12
N SER A 496 21.81 -14.42 3.19
CA SER A 496 23.01 -15.22 3.51
C SER A 496 24.15 -14.41 4.12
N THR A 497 24.13 -13.09 3.98
CA THR A 497 25.17 -12.18 4.45
C THR A 497 24.60 -11.12 5.38
N ASN A 498 25.49 -10.48 6.15
CA ASN A 498 25.11 -9.29 6.91
C ASN A 498 24.72 -8.16 5.97
N VAL A 499 23.72 -7.40 6.40
CA VAL A 499 23.18 -6.24 5.66
C VAL A 499 23.82 -4.98 6.22
N SER A 500 24.32 -4.15 5.36
CA SER A 500 24.90 -2.85 5.70
C SER A 500 23.87 -1.73 5.55
N GLU A 501 24.16 -0.57 6.12
CA GLU A 501 23.33 0.61 5.93
C GLU A 501 23.15 1.00 4.45
N ALA A 502 24.20 0.81 3.64
CA ALA A 502 24.15 1.12 2.22
C ALA A 502 23.16 0.25 1.44
N ASP A 503 22.96 -0.99 1.88
CA ASP A 503 22.01 -1.92 1.26
C ASP A 503 20.55 -1.50 1.45
N TYR A 504 20.27 -0.72 2.50
CA TYR A 504 18.94 -0.15 2.75
C TYR A 504 18.61 1.09 1.92
N VAL A 505 19.55 1.63 1.16
CA VAL A 505 19.35 2.83 0.34
C VAL A 505 19.31 2.43 -1.13
N VAL A 506 18.11 2.21 -1.65
CA VAL A 506 17.93 1.94 -3.07
C VAL A 506 18.41 3.15 -3.87
N LYS A 507 19.23 2.91 -4.87
CA LYS A 507 19.82 3.99 -5.66
C LYS A 507 18.76 4.71 -6.49
N LEU A 508 18.86 6.03 -6.51
CA LEU A 508 18.00 6.84 -7.37
C LEU A 508 18.31 6.52 -8.85
N PRO A 509 17.29 6.53 -9.72
CA PRO A 509 17.51 6.42 -11.15
C PRO A 509 18.50 7.50 -11.62
N LEU A 510 19.45 7.12 -12.44
CA LEU A 510 20.35 8.09 -13.05
C LEU A 510 19.54 8.98 -14.00
N THR A 511 19.45 10.25 -13.69
CA THR A 511 18.96 11.24 -14.67
C THR A 511 19.97 11.28 -15.83
N LYS A 512 19.53 10.83 -17.02
CA LYS A 512 20.30 11.05 -18.27
C LYS A 512 20.23 12.48 -18.70
#